data_e7664797f43790ca971ca51dbe35ae57
#
_entry.id   e7664797f43790ca971ca51dbe35ae57
#
_cell.length_a   1.000
_cell.length_b   1.000
_cell.length_c   1.000
_cell.angle_alpha   90.00
_cell.angle_beta   90.00
_cell.angle_gamma   90.00
#
_symmetry.space_group_name_H-M   'P 1'
#
loop_
_entity.id
_entity.type
_entity.pdbx_description
1 polymer ?
#
loop_
_entity_poly.entity_id
_entity_poly.type
_entity_poly.pdbx_seq_one_letter_code
_entity_poly.pdbx_strand_id
1 'polypeptide(L)'
;MELCTKAPVLVTGASSFIGGHLINQLLQRGYKVKGTVRSKETSTFDHLMRLPNAEKNLQILEADLTKQSTWDEAFSGGVEYVFHVASPHILKPEDPENTLMLPSVGGTQIILEMCQRTESVKKLIYTSCMSAVSDDFDNMKEYDESDWNTMSSLTRNSYSYSKSLAEMGVINYANRPECTFKVATILPCVVLGPALCNKLSFSHKFILSFLNKQIRVILDMSYNITDVRDVALAQIVAMENADIVGRHCLCNEAMHLSTVLQIIHE
;
A
#
# COMPACT_ATOMS: atom_id res chain seq x y z
N MET A 1 8.75 26.00 -23.25
CA MET A 1 8.63 24.54 -23.04
C MET A 1 7.30 24.33 -22.32
N GLU A 2 6.27 23.98 -23.08
CA GLU A 2 4.97 23.64 -22.50
C GLU A 2 5.18 22.47 -21.56
N LEU A 3 4.86 22.66 -20.27
CA LEU A 3 4.76 21.58 -19.30
C LEU A 3 3.62 20.68 -19.78
N CYS A 4 3.97 19.59 -20.45
CA CYS A 4 3.02 18.52 -20.73
C CYS A 4 2.42 18.16 -19.37
N THR A 5 1.17 18.57 -19.11
CA THR A 5 0.47 18.29 -17.85
C THR A 5 0.26 16.79 -17.81
N LYS A 6 1.07 16.11 -16.99
CA LYS A 6 0.90 14.67 -16.76
C LYS A 6 -0.53 14.39 -16.28
N ALA A 7 -1.11 13.28 -16.75
CA ALA A 7 -2.45 12.87 -16.37
C ALA A 7 -2.59 12.77 -14.84
N PRO A 8 -3.76 13.12 -14.29
CA PRO A 8 -3.99 13.02 -12.85
C PRO A 8 -3.93 11.56 -12.39
N VAL A 9 -3.31 11.35 -11.25
CA VAL A 9 -3.22 10.05 -10.60
C VAL A 9 -4.02 10.07 -9.29
N LEU A 10 -4.63 8.96 -8.95
CA LEU A 10 -5.34 8.76 -7.68
C LEU A 10 -4.49 7.90 -6.74
N VAL A 11 -4.30 8.36 -5.50
CA VAL A 11 -3.64 7.60 -4.43
C VAL A 11 -4.62 7.41 -3.29
N THR A 12 -5.07 6.17 -3.06
CA THR A 12 -5.90 5.88 -1.90
C THR A 12 -5.03 5.72 -0.65
N GLY A 13 -5.53 6.15 0.51
CA GLY A 13 -4.75 6.07 1.74
C GLY A 13 -3.57 7.05 1.78
N ALA A 14 -3.76 8.26 1.28
CA ALA A 14 -2.76 9.31 1.16
C ALA A 14 -1.96 9.58 2.44
N SER A 15 -2.61 9.57 3.61
CA SER A 15 -1.98 9.83 4.91
C SER A 15 -1.29 8.60 5.54
N SER A 16 -1.21 7.47 4.82
CA SER A 16 -0.46 6.29 5.26
C SER A 16 1.05 6.48 5.04
N PHE A 17 1.85 5.63 5.67
CA PHE A 17 3.30 5.68 5.56
C PHE A 17 3.77 5.56 4.09
N ILE A 18 3.30 4.52 3.38
CA ILE A 18 3.63 4.32 1.95
C ILE A 18 2.99 5.41 1.09
N GLY A 19 1.69 5.72 1.32
CA GLY A 19 0.96 6.72 0.54
C GLY A 19 1.60 8.11 0.58
N GLY A 20 2.09 8.54 1.73
CA GLY A 20 2.79 9.82 1.88
C GLY A 20 4.08 9.90 1.05
N HIS A 21 4.92 8.85 1.08
CA HIS A 21 6.13 8.79 0.27
C HIS A 21 5.85 8.69 -1.22
N LEU A 22 4.83 7.94 -1.60
CA LEU A 22 4.37 7.84 -2.99
C LEU A 22 3.93 9.22 -3.51
N ILE A 23 3.09 9.93 -2.76
CA ILE A 23 2.65 11.29 -3.12
C ILE A 23 3.84 12.23 -3.23
N ASN A 24 4.78 12.21 -2.27
CA ASN A 24 5.98 13.04 -2.33
C ASN A 24 6.76 12.82 -3.64
N GLN A 25 7.00 11.58 -4.02
CA GLN A 25 7.74 11.26 -5.24
C GLN A 25 6.95 11.59 -6.52
N LEU A 26 5.63 11.43 -6.55
CA LEU A 26 4.77 11.82 -7.66
C LEU A 26 4.78 13.35 -7.86
N LEU A 27 4.67 14.13 -6.79
CA LEU A 27 4.72 15.59 -6.83
C LEU A 27 6.07 16.11 -7.32
N GLN A 28 7.18 15.48 -6.90
CA GLN A 28 8.53 15.81 -7.39
C GLN A 28 8.68 15.54 -8.90
N ARG A 29 7.96 14.56 -9.45
CA ARG A 29 7.93 14.23 -10.88
C ARG A 29 6.91 15.06 -11.67
N GLY A 30 6.19 15.99 -11.00
CA GLY A 30 5.23 16.90 -11.63
C GLY A 30 3.87 16.29 -11.95
N TYR A 31 3.50 15.15 -11.32
CA TYR A 31 2.15 14.61 -11.44
C TYR A 31 1.14 15.45 -10.66
N LYS A 32 -0.08 15.55 -11.19
CA LYS A 32 -1.25 16.00 -10.42
C LYS A 32 -1.79 14.81 -9.64
N VAL A 33 -1.91 14.95 -8.32
CA VAL A 33 -2.27 13.87 -7.43
C VAL A 33 -3.59 14.17 -6.73
N LYS A 34 -4.53 13.24 -6.80
CA LYS A 34 -5.69 13.16 -5.92
C LYS A 34 -5.36 12.15 -4.82
N GLY A 35 -5.29 12.62 -3.58
CA GLY A 35 -5.04 11.76 -2.42
C GLY A 35 -6.30 11.58 -1.60
N THR A 36 -6.70 10.33 -1.27
CA THR A 36 -7.87 10.13 -0.40
C THR A 36 -7.48 9.84 1.04
N VAL A 37 -8.26 10.40 1.96
CA VAL A 37 -8.20 10.17 3.40
C VAL A 37 -9.59 9.81 3.92
N ARG A 38 -9.68 9.12 5.07
CA ARG A 38 -10.99 8.77 5.67
C ARG A 38 -11.70 9.95 6.33
N SER A 39 -10.94 10.97 6.73
CA SER A 39 -11.48 12.19 7.33
C SER A 39 -10.64 13.37 6.87
N LYS A 40 -11.31 14.46 6.52
CA LYS A 40 -10.67 15.74 6.21
C LYS A 40 -10.24 16.55 7.45
N GLU A 41 -10.19 15.95 8.62
CA GLU A 41 -9.50 16.57 9.76
C GLU A 41 -8.05 16.84 9.40
N THR A 42 -7.66 18.10 9.41
CA THR A 42 -6.35 18.60 8.92
C THR A 42 -5.18 17.92 9.59
N SER A 43 -5.29 17.59 10.87
CA SER A 43 -4.26 16.86 11.64
C SER A 43 -3.84 15.53 11.01
N THR A 44 -4.68 14.93 10.15
CA THR A 44 -4.39 13.63 9.54
C THR A 44 -3.52 13.73 8.29
N PHE A 45 -3.49 14.88 7.59
CA PHE A 45 -2.81 15.04 6.30
C PHE A 45 -2.02 16.35 6.14
N ASP A 46 -1.93 17.20 7.15
CA ASP A 46 -1.17 18.47 7.11
C ASP A 46 0.25 18.30 6.59
N HIS A 47 0.91 17.21 6.96
CA HIS A 47 2.25 16.90 6.49
C HIS A 47 2.33 16.75 4.96
N LEU A 48 1.27 16.29 4.31
CA LEU A 48 1.20 16.16 2.85
C LEU A 48 1.12 17.52 2.17
N MET A 49 0.38 18.48 2.78
CA MET A 49 0.25 19.83 2.23
C MET A 49 1.55 20.65 2.33
N ARG A 50 2.50 20.21 3.16
CA ARG A 50 3.85 20.81 3.27
C ARG A 50 4.87 20.23 2.30
N LEU A 51 4.49 19.20 1.53
CA LEU A 51 5.37 18.60 0.53
C LEU A 51 5.63 19.58 -0.62
N PRO A 52 6.81 19.53 -1.25
CA PRO A 52 7.12 20.35 -2.42
C PRO A 52 6.06 20.16 -3.53
N ASN A 53 5.59 21.25 -4.11
CA ASN A 53 4.55 21.29 -5.15
C ASN A 53 3.13 20.84 -4.71
N ALA A 54 2.89 20.55 -3.44
CA ALA A 54 1.57 20.09 -2.97
C ALA A 54 0.48 21.14 -3.19
N GLU A 55 0.76 22.42 -2.92
CA GLU A 55 -0.20 23.53 -3.09
C GLU A 55 -0.83 23.56 -4.50
N LYS A 56 -0.04 23.24 -5.54
CA LYS A 56 -0.47 23.30 -6.94
C LYS A 56 -0.97 21.97 -7.49
N ASN A 57 -0.41 20.87 -6.99
CA ASN A 57 -0.54 19.56 -7.63
C ASN A 57 -1.18 18.49 -6.74
N LEU A 58 -1.54 18.78 -5.47
CA LEU A 58 -2.18 17.83 -4.58
C LEU A 58 -3.58 18.29 -4.19
N GLN A 59 -4.56 17.43 -4.46
CA GLN A 59 -5.92 17.57 -3.97
C GLN A 59 -6.21 16.47 -2.96
N ILE A 60 -6.63 16.83 -1.74
CA ILE A 60 -7.05 15.86 -0.72
C ILE A 60 -8.58 15.73 -0.76
N LEU A 61 -9.02 14.48 -0.86
CA LEU A 61 -10.44 14.10 -0.93
C LEU A 61 -10.78 13.15 0.22
N GLU A 62 -12.02 13.18 0.67
CA GLU A 62 -12.52 12.24 1.66
C GLU A 62 -13.16 11.05 0.95
N ALA A 63 -12.73 9.83 1.30
CA ALA A 63 -13.33 8.60 0.81
C ALA A 63 -13.14 7.45 1.79
N ASP A 64 -14.17 6.62 1.90
CA ASP A 64 -14.23 5.46 2.80
C ASP A 64 -14.32 4.16 1.98
N LEU A 65 -13.42 3.21 2.24
CA LEU A 65 -13.40 1.91 1.56
C LEU A 65 -14.69 1.11 1.72
N THR A 66 -15.48 1.41 2.76
CA THR A 66 -16.76 0.73 3.01
C THR A 66 -17.96 1.41 2.37
N LYS A 67 -17.76 2.57 1.71
CA LYS A 67 -18.83 3.41 1.17
C LYS A 67 -18.57 3.81 -0.27
N GLN A 68 -19.14 3.08 -1.23
CA GLN A 68 -18.91 3.31 -2.66
C GLN A 68 -19.23 4.74 -3.12
N SER A 69 -20.30 5.35 -2.61
CA SER A 69 -20.70 6.70 -3.00
C SER A 69 -19.69 7.80 -2.66
N THR A 70 -18.69 7.52 -1.82
CA THR A 70 -17.67 8.50 -1.46
C THR A 70 -16.51 8.58 -2.48
N TRP A 71 -16.51 7.71 -3.52
CA TRP A 71 -15.43 7.62 -4.49
C TRP A 71 -15.66 8.41 -5.77
N ASP A 72 -16.86 8.85 -6.05
CA ASP A 72 -17.21 9.51 -7.32
C ASP A 72 -16.34 10.74 -7.61
N GLU A 73 -16.10 11.61 -6.61
CA GLU A 73 -15.23 12.78 -6.76
C GLU A 73 -13.77 12.36 -6.99
N ALA A 74 -13.29 11.31 -6.33
CA ALA A 74 -11.92 10.83 -6.47
C ALA A 74 -11.63 10.33 -7.89
N PHE A 75 -12.59 9.66 -8.53
CA PHE A 75 -12.46 9.13 -9.89
C PHE A 75 -12.87 10.12 -10.99
N SER A 76 -13.39 11.30 -10.66
CA SER A 76 -13.74 12.32 -11.65
C SER A 76 -12.51 12.96 -12.31
N GLY A 77 -12.70 13.73 -13.40
CA GLY A 77 -11.67 14.60 -13.99
C GLY A 77 -10.52 13.86 -14.68
N GLY A 78 -10.77 12.67 -15.26
CA GLY A 78 -9.85 12.00 -16.16
C GLY A 78 -8.66 11.31 -15.47
N VAL A 79 -8.88 10.67 -14.33
CA VAL A 79 -7.87 9.83 -13.64
C VAL A 79 -7.43 8.70 -14.57
N GLU A 80 -6.14 8.60 -14.85
CA GLU A 80 -5.57 7.55 -15.70
C GLU A 80 -4.90 6.41 -14.92
N TYR A 81 -4.37 6.70 -13.74
CA TYR A 81 -3.66 5.75 -12.89
C TYR A 81 -4.18 5.78 -11.47
N VAL A 82 -4.38 4.60 -10.90
CA VAL A 82 -4.88 4.45 -9.55
C VAL A 82 -3.87 3.65 -8.72
N PHE A 83 -3.39 4.25 -7.64
CA PHE A 83 -2.59 3.56 -6.62
C PHE A 83 -3.50 3.20 -5.45
N HIS A 84 -3.81 1.93 -5.32
CA HIS A 84 -4.60 1.46 -4.20
C HIS A 84 -3.70 1.02 -3.04
N VAL A 85 -3.38 2.00 -2.17
CA VAL A 85 -2.53 1.82 -0.98
C VAL A 85 -3.36 1.65 0.29
N ALA A 86 -4.58 2.16 0.30
CA ALA A 86 -5.47 2.10 1.46
C ALA A 86 -5.81 0.65 1.83
N SER A 87 -5.47 0.25 3.03
CA SER A 87 -5.88 -1.01 3.65
C SER A 87 -5.76 -0.86 5.17
N PRO A 88 -6.66 -1.42 5.99
CA PRO A 88 -6.46 -1.46 7.43
C PRO A 88 -5.26 -2.36 7.78
N HIS A 89 -4.51 -1.96 8.78
CA HIS A 89 -3.43 -2.77 9.35
C HIS A 89 -3.68 -2.95 10.83
N ILE A 90 -4.32 -4.05 11.19
CA ILE A 90 -4.66 -4.42 12.57
C ILE A 90 -4.26 -5.89 12.75
N LEU A 91 -3.30 -6.17 13.65
CA LEU A 91 -2.81 -7.55 13.83
C LEU A 91 -3.73 -8.41 14.69
N LYS A 92 -4.41 -7.81 15.66
CA LYS A 92 -5.32 -8.50 16.59
C LYS A 92 -6.61 -7.70 16.70
N PRO A 93 -7.48 -7.77 15.68
CA PRO A 93 -8.78 -7.12 15.75
C PRO A 93 -9.73 -7.90 16.65
N GLU A 94 -10.59 -7.19 17.36
CA GLU A 94 -11.69 -7.80 18.13
C GLU A 94 -12.77 -8.33 17.18
N ASP A 95 -13.02 -7.61 16.09
CA ASP A 95 -13.95 -7.97 15.04
C ASP A 95 -13.22 -7.97 13.68
N PRO A 96 -12.60 -9.11 13.28
CA PRO A 96 -11.84 -9.18 12.04
C PRO A 96 -12.72 -9.04 10.78
N GLU A 97 -13.98 -9.42 10.82
CA GLU A 97 -14.87 -9.33 9.66
C GLU A 97 -15.15 -7.88 9.29
N ASN A 98 -15.56 -7.05 10.26
CA ASN A 98 -15.91 -5.66 9.99
C ASN A 98 -14.71 -4.72 9.95
N THR A 99 -13.64 -5.00 10.71
CA THR A 99 -12.50 -4.09 10.81
C THR A 99 -11.36 -4.38 9.84
N LEU A 100 -11.28 -5.61 9.31
CA LEU A 100 -10.28 -6.02 8.32
C LEU A 100 -10.89 -6.48 7.00
N MET A 101 -11.77 -7.52 7.03
CA MET A 101 -12.26 -8.15 5.81
C MET A 101 -13.10 -7.19 4.98
N LEU A 102 -14.10 -6.56 5.57
CA LEU A 102 -14.96 -5.62 4.86
C LEU A 102 -14.17 -4.48 4.18
N PRO A 103 -13.31 -3.73 4.87
CA PRO A 103 -12.55 -2.66 4.21
C PRO A 103 -11.40 -3.16 3.33
N SER A 104 -10.80 -4.33 3.57
CA SER A 104 -9.73 -4.85 2.71
C SER A 104 -10.29 -5.49 1.44
N VAL A 105 -11.17 -6.46 1.57
CA VAL A 105 -11.71 -7.21 0.43
C VAL A 105 -12.83 -6.44 -0.25
N GLY A 106 -13.85 -6.03 0.51
CA GLY A 106 -14.97 -5.25 -0.01
C GLY A 106 -14.54 -3.89 -0.55
N GLY A 107 -13.64 -3.18 0.18
CA GLY A 107 -13.10 -1.91 -0.27
C GLY A 107 -12.26 -2.05 -1.54
N THR A 108 -11.45 -3.09 -1.68
CA THR A 108 -10.71 -3.38 -2.91
C THR A 108 -11.67 -3.66 -4.07
N GLN A 109 -12.76 -4.39 -3.84
CA GLN A 109 -13.78 -4.63 -4.87
C GLN A 109 -14.43 -3.31 -5.33
N ILE A 110 -14.75 -2.39 -4.41
CA ILE A 110 -15.26 -1.06 -4.77
C ILE A 110 -14.27 -0.31 -5.67
N ILE A 111 -12.98 -0.32 -5.35
CA ILE A 111 -11.96 0.36 -6.17
C ILE A 111 -11.85 -0.26 -7.57
N LEU A 112 -11.91 -1.60 -7.69
CA LEU A 112 -11.92 -2.29 -8.98
C LEU A 112 -13.11 -1.90 -9.84
N GLU A 113 -14.31 -1.84 -9.25
CA GLU A 113 -15.53 -1.41 -9.93
C GLU A 113 -15.46 0.06 -10.35
N MET A 114 -14.90 0.93 -9.51
CA MET A 114 -14.71 2.34 -9.86
C MET A 114 -13.70 2.49 -11.00
N CYS A 115 -12.60 1.72 -11.01
CA CYS A 115 -11.67 1.67 -12.14
C CYS A 115 -12.38 1.24 -13.43
N GLN A 116 -13.20 0.19 -13.38
CA GLN A 116 -13.93 -0.33 -14.54
C GLN A 116 -14.95 0.67 -15.12
N ARG A 117 -15.61 1.44 -14.26
CA ARG A 117 -16.60 2.47 -14.67
C ARG A 117 -15.94 3.74 -15.20
N THR A 118 -14.66 3.95 -14.94
CA THR A 118 -13.92 5.17 -15.31
C THR A 118 -13.08 4.89 -16.55
N GLU A 119 -13.63 5.19 -17.74
CA GLU A 119 -13.00 4.89 -19.05
C GLU A 119 -11.58 5.42 -19.20
N SER A 120 -11.21 6.50 -18.48
CA SER A 120 -9.86 7.06 -18.53
C SER A 120 -8.83 6.25 -17.75
N VAL A 121 -9.23 5.30 -16.89
CA VAL A 121 -8.30 4.49 -16.09
C VAL A 121 -7.60 3.47 -16.99
N LYS A 122 -6.28 3.57 -17.05
CA LYS A 122 -5.40 2.69 -17.84
C LYS A 122 -4.78 1.59 -16.99
N LYS A 123 -4.50 1.90 -15.72
CA LYS A 123 -3.79 0.96 -14.85
C LYS A 123 -4.09 1.18 -13.38
N LEU A 124 -4.26 0.08 -12.67
CA LEU A 124 -4.31 -0.01 -11.20
C LEU A 124 -2.97 -0.56 -10.69
N ILE A 125 -2.35 0.13 -9.75
CA ILE A 125 -1.21 -0.33 -8.98
C ILE A 125 -1.71 -0.66 -7.57
N TYR A 126 -1.78 -1.95 -7.27
CA TYR A 126 -2.27 -2.46 -6.00
C TYR A 126 -1.13 -2.70 -5.01
N THR A 127 -1.24 -2.17 -3.81
CA THR A 127 -0.29 -2.43 -2.72
C THR A 127 -0.74 -3.62 -1.91
N SER A 128 -0.16 -4.78 -2.18
CA SER A 128 -0.34 -5.98 -1.38
C SER A 128 0.69 -6.07 -0.25
N CYS A 129 1.12 -7.27 0.11
CA CYS A 129 2.12 -7.56 1.13
C CYS A 129 2.67 -8.96 0.92
N MET A 130 3.92 -9.22 1.28
CA MET A 130 4.49 -10.57 1.26
C MET A 130 3.70 -11.59 2.09
N SER A 131 2.92 -11.15 3.07
CA SER A 131 2.00 -12.04 3.80
C SER A 131 0.86 -12.62 2.95
N ALA A 132 0.65 -12.13 1.73
CA ALA A 132 -0.24 -12.78 0.75
C ALA A 132 0.48 -13.89 -0.05
N VAL A 133 1.80 -13.94 -0.01
CA VAL A 133 2.63 -15.02 -0.57
C VAL A 133 2.78 -16.15 0.45
N SER A 134 3.21 -15.83 1.66
CA SER A 134 3.40 -16.81 2.74
C SER A 134 3.12 -16.22 4.11
N ASP A 135 2.64 -17.06 5.01
CA ASP A 135 2.56 -16.85 6.46
C ASP A 135 3.27 -18.02 7.18
N ASP A 136 4.13 -18.71 6.46
CA ASP A 136 4.95 -19.79 6.95
C ASP A 136 6.39 -19.30 7.13
N PHE A 137 7.05 -19.80 8.17
CA PHE A 137 8.45 -19.51 8.51
C PHE A 137 9.35 -20.70 8.19
N ASP A 138 9.00 -21.47 7.15
CA ASP A 138 9.88 -22.55 6.68
C ASP A 138 11.14 -21.94 6.03
N ASN A 139 12.24 -21.96 6.76
CA ASN A 139 13.54 -21.44 6.30
C ASN A 139 14.16 -22.25 5.15
N MET A 140 13.57 -23.40 4.77
CA MET A 140 14.06 -24.27 3.70
C MET A 140 13.32 -24.02 2.37
N LYS A 141 12.28 -23.20 2.38
CA LYS A 141 11.50 -22.90 1.18
C LYS A 141 11.80 -21.48 0.67
N GLU A 142 12.13 -21.39 -0.61
CA GLU A 142 12.10 -20.12 -1.34
C GLU A 142 10.69 -19.86 -1.85
N TYR A 143 10.24 -18.61 -1.72
CA TYR A 143 8.92 -18.16 -2.11
C TYR A 143 9.04 -17.12 -3.23
N ASP A 144 8.17 -17.22 -4.22
CA ASP A 144 8.11 -16.27 -5.34
C ASP A 144 6.68 -15.77 -5.62
N GLU A 145 6.49 -15.06 -6.71
CA GLU A 145 5.22 -14.47 -7.12
C GLU A 145 4.15 -15.51 -7.48
N SER A 146 4.50 -16.77 -7.68
CA SER A 146 3.54 -17.87 -7.94
C SER A 146 2.93 -18.44 -6.66
N ASP A 147 3.58 -18.22 -5.51
CA ASP A 147 3.12 -18.73 -4.23
C ASP A 147 1.95 -17.91 -3.68
N TRP A 148 1.09 -18.61 -2.95
CA TRP A 148 -0.03 -18.01 -2.24
C TRP A 148 -0.10 -18.49 -0.80
N ASN A 149 -0.38 -17.56 0.10
CA ASN A 149 -0.63 -17.88 1.49
C ASN A 149 -1.95 -18.66 1.64
N THR A 150 -1.84 -19.93 1.95
CA THR A 150 -2.97 -20.85 2.21
C THR A 150 -3.11 -21.22 3.69
N MET A 151 -2.23 -20.69 4.55
CA MET A 151 -2.17 -21.06 5.97
C MET A 151 -2.97 -20.13 6.88
N SER A 152 -3.19 -18.89 6.45
CA SER A 152 -3.94 -17.89 7.22
C SER A 152 -5.45 -18.11 7.15
N SER A 153 -6.14 -17.69 8.21
CA SER A 153 -7.60 -17.71 8.31
C SER A 153 -8.07 -16.55 9.18
N LEU A 154 -9.38 -16.37 9.35
CA LEU A 154 -9.93 -15.38 10.28
C LEU A 154 -9.42 -15.54 11.72
N THR A 155 -9.17 -16.78 12.15
CA THR A 155 -8.71 -17.11 13.50
C THR A 155 -7.19 -17.23 13.60
N ARG A 156 -6.52 -17.55 12.48
CA ARG A 156 -5.07 -17.60 12.39
C ARG A 156 -4.59 -16.50 11.46
N ASN A 157 -4.04 -15.41 12.00
CA ASN A 157 -3.52 -14.28 11.27
C ASN A 157 -4.55 -13.66 10.27
N SER A 158 -5.61 -13.09 10.82
CA SER A 158 -6.70 -12.46 10.03
C SER A 158 -6.20 -11.33 9.12
N TYR A 159 -5.09 -10.64 9.49
CA TYR A 159 -4.47 -9.63 8.62
C TYR A 159 -3.93 -10.27 7.33
N SER A 160 -3.06 -11.28 7.43
CA SER A 160 -2.50 -11.97 6.26
C SER A 160 -3.61 -12.58 5.40
N TYR A 161 -4.63 -13.16 6.05
CA TYR A 161 -5.80 -13.69 5.37
C TYR A 161 -6.55 -12.62 4.56
N SER A 162 -6.79 -11.45 5.16
CA SER A 162 -7.45 -10.34 4.47
C SER A 162 -6.65 -9.84 3.26
N LYS A 163 -5.31 -9.79 3.37
CA LYS A 163 -4.41 -9.40 2.27
C LYS A 163 -4.43 -10.41 1.13
N SER A 164 -4.38 -11.72 1.46
CA SER A 164 -4.44 -12.79 0.46
C SER A 164 -5.75 -12.76 -0.32
N LEU A 165 -6.89 -12.65 0.36
CA LEU A 165 -8.20 -12.62 -0.29
C LEU A 165 -8.40 -11.35 -1.13
N ALA A 166 -7.96 -10.19 -0.63
CA ALA A 166 -8.06 -8.95 -1.40
C ALA A 166 -7.21 -9.02 -2.68
N GLU A 167 -5.96 -9.52 -2.58
CA GLU A 167 -5.09 -9.68 -3.75
C GLU A 167 -5.63 -10.72 -4.74
N MET A 168 -6.13 -11.87 -4.28
CA MET A 168 -6.81 -12.85 -5.13
C MET A 168 -7.98 -12.19 -5.89
N GLY A 169 -8.75 -11.35 -5.20
CA GLY A 169 -9.82 -10.56 -5.81
C GLY A 169 -9.31 -9.66 -6.94
N VAL A 170 -8.18 -8.98 -6.73
CA VAL A 170 -7.54 -8.11 -7.72
C VAL A 170 -7.08 -8.91 -8.94
N ILE A 171 -6.36 -10.01 -8.75
CA ILE A 171 -5.85 -10.85 -9.85
C ILE A 171 -7.00 -11.50 -10.62
N ASN A 172 -8.01 -12.03 -9.92
CA ASN A 172 -9.19 -12.62 -10.56
C ASN A 172 -9.96 -11.57 -11.38
N TYR A 173 -10.06 -10.33 -10.88
CA TYR A 173 -10.71 -9.24 -11.62
C TYR A 173 -9.92 -8.87 -12.87
N ALA A 174 -8.60 -8.74 -12.77
CA ALA A 174 -7.71 -8.40 -13.88
C ALA A 174 -7.74 -9.44 -15.01
N ASN A 175 -8.02 -10.71 -14.69
CA ASN A 175 -8.10 -11.80 -15.66
C ASN A 175 -9.48 -11.92 -16.34
N ARG A 176 -10.46 -11.08 -16.01
CA ARG A 176 -11.77 -11.08 -16.67
C ARG A 176 -11.65 -10.53 -18.09
N PRO A 177 -12.33 -11.12 -19.06
CA PRO A 177 -12.33 -10.61 -20.45
C PRO A 177 -12.81 -9.15 -20.58
N GLU A 178 -13.72 -8.73 -19.70
CA GLU A 178 -14.28 -7.39 -19.66
C GLU A 178 -13.42 -6.35 -18.93
N CYS A 179 -12.33 -6.74 -18.30
CA CYS A 179 -11.45 -5.80 -17.60
C CYS A 179 -10.78 -4.85 -18.60
N THR A 180 -11.01 -3.55 -18.44
CA THR A 180 -10.55 -2.51 -19.38
C THR A 180 -9.21 -1.87 -19.01
N PHE A 181 -8.65 -2.20 -17.83
CA PHE A 181 -7.41 -1.63 -17.33
C PHE A 181 -6.38 -2.72 -16.96
N LYS A 182 -5.12 -2.37 -17.01
CA LYS A 182 -4.03 -3.26 -16.54
C LYS A 182 -3.89 -3.21 -15.03
N VAL A 183 -3.31 -4.27 -14.46
CA VAL A 183 -3.04 -4.34 -13.01
C VAL A 183 -1.60 -4.77 -12.77
N ALA A 184 -0.94 -4.05 -11.88
CA ALA A 184 0.33 -4.46 -11.27
C ALA A 184 0.15 -4.50 -9.74
N THR A 185 0.59 -5.57 -9.13
CA THR A 185 0.54 -5.76 -7.67
C THR A 185 1.95 -5.72 -7.11
N ILE A 186 2.21 -4.81 -6.19
CA ILE A 186 3.49 -4.69 -5.47
C ILE A 186 3.33 -5.29 -4.08
N LEU A 187 4.18 -6.25 -3.74
CA LEU A 187 4.16 -7.00 -2.49
C LEU A 187 5.38 -6.66 -1.63
N PRO A 188 5.37 -5.54 -0.91
CA PRO A 188 6.50 -5.20 -0.05
C PRO A 188 6.60 -6.13 1.16
N CYS A 189 7.81 -6.34 1.62
CA CYS A 189 8.14 -6.97 2.89
C CYS A 189 7.90 -6.03 4.08
N VAL A 190 8.68 -6.15 5.16
CA VAL A 190 8.64 -5.19 6.27
C VAL A 190 9.17 -3.85 5.79
N VAL A 191 8.29 -2.85 5.76
CA VAL A 191 8.63 -1.52 5.24
C VAL A 191 9.15 -0.65 6.37
N LEU A 192 10.39 -0.18 6.24
CA LEU A 192 11.04 0.79 7.13
C LEU A 192 11.44 2.05 6.36
N GLY A 193 11.92 3.06 7.06
CA GLY A 193 12.42 4.30 6.46
C GLY A 193 11.96 5.54 7.22
N PRO A 194 12.28 6.76 6.75
CA PRO A 194 11.97 7.99 7.46
C PRO A 194 10.47 8.25 7.53
N ALA A 195 9.96 8.64 8.69
CA ALA A 195 8.58 9.07 8.84
C ALA A 195 8.40 10.50 8.31
N LEU A 196 7.38 10.76 7.51
CA LEU A 196 7.04 12.11 7.03
C LEU A 196 6.22 12.92 8.04
N CYS A 197 5.74 12.28 9.10
CA CYS A 197 4.96 12.91 10.16
C CYS A 197 5.13 12.16 11.49
N ASN A 198 4.55 12.69 12.55
CA ASN A 198 4.61 12.07 13.89
C ASN A 198 3.77 10.79 14.02
N LYS A 199 2.98 10.44 13.01
CA LYS A 199 2.20 9.20 12.99
C LYS A 199 3.07 8.04 12.51
N LEU A 200 3.58 7.29 13.46
CA LEU A 200 4.43 6.14 13.19
C LEU A 200 3.63 4.96 12.63
N SER A 201 4.21 4.27 11.62
CA SER A 201 3.69 3.01 11.10
C SER A 201 3.82 1.88 12.14
N PHE A 202 3.20 0.73 11.85
CA PHE A 202 3.36 -0.46 12.69
C PHE A 202 4.84 -0.88 12.78
N SER A 203 5.57 -0.89 11.66
CA SER A 203 6.99 -1.28 11.62
C SER A 203 7.84 -0.37 12.49
N HIS A 204 7.61 0.95 12.47
CA HIS A 204 8.30 1.87 13.39
C HIS A 204 8.01 1.54 14.86
N LYS A 205 6.72 1.32 15.21
CA LYS A 205 6.34 1.00 16.58
C LYS A 205 6.95 -0.32 17.05
N PHE A 206 7.05 -1.30 16.15
CA PHE A 206 7.68 -2.58 16.43
C PHE A 206 9.16 -2.38 16.79
N ILE A 207 9.93 -1.67 15.98
CA ILE A 207 11.34 -1.36 16.27
C ILE A 207 11.47 -0.54 17.57
N LEU A 208 10.65 0.50 17.74
CA LEU A 208 10.68 1.32 18.96
C LEU A 208 10.37 0.52 20.24
N SER A 209 9.59 -0.55 20.14
CA SER A 209 9.28 -1.41 21.31
C SER A 209 10.54 -2.12 21.85
N PHE A 210 11.51 -2.43 21.01
CA PHE A 210 12.81 -2.94 21.44
C PHE A 210 13.68 -1.82 22.01
N LEU A 211 13.81 -0.69 21.31
CA LEU A 211 14.61 0.43 21.77
C LEU A 211 14.13 0.99 23.13
N ASN A 212 12.82 1.02 23.33
CA ASN A 212 12.21 1.42 24.61
C ASN A 212 12.18 0.29 25.65
N LYS A 213 12.81 -0.85 25.40
CA LYS A 213 12.88 -2.02 26.29
C LYS A 213 11.50 -2.59 26.70
N GLN A 214 10.48 -2.33 25.92
CA GLN A 214 9.15 -2.93 26.10
C GLN A 214 9.20 -4.42 25.72
N ILE A 215 9.93 -4.78 24.66
CA ILE A 215 10.27 -6.15 24.28
C ILE A 215 11.74 -6.36 24.70
N ARG A 216 11.98 -7.34 25.59
CA ARG A 216 13.31 -7.59 26.18
C ARG A 216 13.98 -8.85 25.62
N VAL A 217 13.29 -9.56 24.73
CA VAL A 217 13.79 -10.79 24.11
C VAL A 217 13.88 -10.54 22.61
N ILE A 218 15.06 -10.77 22.04
CA ILE A 218 15.26 -10.73 20.60
C ILE A 218 15.00 -12.14 20.09
N LEU A 219 13.99 -12.28 19.24
CA LEU A 219 13.69 -13.57 18.60
C LEU A 219 14.77 -13.88 17.55
N ASP A 220 15.15 -15.15 17.49
CA ASP A 220 16.08 -15.67 16.46
C ASP A 220 15.33 -15.80 15.13
N MET A 221 15.16 -14.68 14.45
CA MET A 221 14.46 -14.61 13.18
C MET A 221 14.98 -13.49 12.29
N SER A 222 14.87 -13.70 11.01
CA SER A 222 15.23 -12.73 9.98
C SER A 222 13.98 -12.13 9.36
N TYR A 223 14.07 -10.87 8.95
CA TYR A 223 13.05 -10.18 8.21
C TYR A 223 13.61 -9.68 6.89
N ASN A 224 12.86 -9.86 5.83
CA ASN A 224 13.08 -9.12 4.60
C ASN A 224 12.59 -7.69 4.81
N ILE A 225 13.48 -6.73 4.61
CA ILE A 225 13.21 -5.30 4.84
C ILE A 225 13.27 -4.57 3.50
N THR A 226 12.38 -3.60 3.34
CA THR A 226 12.35 -2.71 2.17
C THR A 226 12.22 -1.27 2.63
N ASP A 227 12.98 -0.37 2.01
CA ASP A 227 12.82 1.07 2.28
C ASP A 227 11.52 1.58 1.66
N VAL A 228 10.79 2.38 2.40
CA VAL A 228 9.52 2.97 1.95
C VAL A 228 9.67 3.82 0.68
N ARG A 229 10.86 4.40 0.47
CA ARG A 229 11.17 5.18 -0.72
C ARG A 229 11.29 4.30 -1.95
N ASP A 230 11.82 3.08 -1.79
CA ASP A 230 11.92 2.08 -2.85
C ASP A 230 10.54 1.47 -3.15
N VAL A 231 9.70 1.27 -2.12
CA VAL A 231 8.30 0.87 -2.32
C VAL A 231 7.57 1.90 -3.18
N ALA A 232 7.71 3.19 -2.85
CA ALA A 232 7.09 4.27 -3.62
C ALA A 232 7.65 4.34 -5.06
N LEU A 233 8.96 4.17 -5.23
CA LEU A 233 9.61 4.15 -6.53
C LEU A 233 9.13 2.96 -7.38
N ALA A 234 9.10 1.76 -6.84
CA ALA A 234 8.64 0.55 -7.53
C ALA A 234 7.19 0.71 -8.04
N GLN A 235 6.31 1.30 -7.22
CA GLN A 235 4.94 1.61 -7.63
C GLN A 235 4.89 2.59 -8.80
N ILE A 236 5.72 3.65 -8.79
CA ILE A 236 5.79 4.61 -9.88
C ILE A 236 6.37 3.97 -11.15
N VAL A 237 7.42 3.16 -11.04
CA VAL A 237 7.99 2.41 -12.18
C VAL A 237 6.94 1.47 -12.76
N ALA A 238 6.16 0.78 -11.91
CA ALA A 238 5.06 -0.07 -12.36
C ALA A 238 3.96 0.74 -13.07
N MET A 239 3.69 1.98 -12.67
CA MET A 239 2.76 2.87 -13.36
C MET A 239 3.29 3.32 -14.73
N GLU A 240 4.54 3.79 -14.76
CA GLU A 240 5.16 4.39 -15.96
C GLU A 240 5.51 3.36 -17.03
N ASN A 241 5.67 2.07 -16.67
CA ASN A 241 5.95 0.99 -17.61
C ASN A 241 4.69 0.12 -17.81
N ALA A 242 4.14 0.17 -19.03
CA ALA A 242 2.93 -0.55 -19.39
C ALA A 242 3.08 -2.09 -19.37
N ASP A 243 4.30 -2.62 -19.43
CA ASP A 243 4.57 -4.05 -19.49
C ASP A 243 4.68 -4.70 -18.11
N ILE A 244 4.85 -3.89 -17.05
CA ILE A 244 4.86 -4.39 -15.68
C ILE A 244 3.42 -4.67 -15.26
N VAL A 245 3.02 -5.92 -15.28
CA VAL A 245 1.69 -6.40 -14.87
C VAL A 245 1.82 -7.63 -13.97
N GLY A 246 0.76 -7.97 -13.23
CA GLY A 246 0.77 -9.12 -12.33
C GLY A 246 1.42 -8.81 -10.98
N ARG A 247 1.94 -9.84 -10.33
CA ARG A 247 2.51 -9.79 -8.98
C ARG A 247 4.01 -9.50 -9.03
N HIS A 248 4.52 -8.71 -8.08
CA HIS A 248 5.93 -8.37 -7.95
C HIS A 248 6.30 -8.31 -6.48
N CYS A 249 7.07 -9.29 -6.02
CA CYS A 249 7.65 -9.30 -4.68
C CYS A 249 8.71 -8.20 -4.57
N LEU A 250 8.59 -7.38 -3.54
CA LEU A 250 9.54 -6.29 -3.32
C LEU A 250 10.26 -6.49 -2.00
N CYS A 251 11.43 -7.08 -2.10
CA CYS A 251 12.34 -7.37 -1.00
C CYS A 251 13.71 -6.77 -1.31
N ASN A 252 14.39 -6.26 -0.31
CA ASN A 252 15.79 -5.92 -0.44
C ASN A 252 16.64 -7.08 0.11
N GLU A 253 16.98 -7.02 1.38
CA GLU A 253 17.85 -8.00 2.03
C GLU A 253 17.15 -8.60 3.25
N ALA A 254 17.39 -9.91 3.46
CA ALA A 254 16.99 -10.56 4.70
C ALA A 254 18.00 -10.21 5.80
N MET A 255 17.54 -9.52 6.84
CA MET A 255 18.36 -9.15 7.99
C MET A 255 17.89 -9.84 9.25
N HIS A 256 18.83 -10.39 10.02
CA HIS A 256 18.51 -10.87 11.35
C HIS A 256 18.07 -9.72 12.27
N LEU A 257 17.07 -9.94 13.09
CA LEU A 257 16.49 -8.89 13.94
C LEU A 257 17.55 -8.22 14.85
N SER A 258 18.51 -8.99 15.38
CA SER A 258 19.61 -8.44 16.17
C SER A 258 20.47 -7.46 15.38
N THR A 259 20.74 -7.75 14.10
CA THR A 259 21.52 -6.87 13.21
C THR A 259 20.76 -5.56 12.95
N VAL A 260 19.45 -5.67 12.68
CA VAL A 260 18.59 -4.47 12.50
C VAL A 260 18.63 -3.56 13.75
N LEU A 261 18.51 -4.16 14.92
CA LEU A 261 18.51 -3.40 16.18
C LEU A 261 19.90 -2.81 16.49
N GLN A 262 20.98 -3.48 16.13
CA GLN A 262 22.33 -2.96 16.26
C GLN A 262 22.56 -1.75 15.37
N ILE A 263 22.20 -1.80 14.09
CA ILE A 263 22.32 -0.66 13.15
C ILE A 263 21.55 0.56 13.62
N ILE A 264 20.39 0.36 14.24
CA ILE A 264 19.55 1.49 14.71
C ILE A 264 20.09 2.06 16.03
N HIS A 265 20.85 1.27 16.80
CA HIS A 265 21.44 1.71 18.07
C HIS A 265 22.71 2.55 17.87
N GLU A 266 23.45 2.33 16.79
CA GLU A 266 24.59 3.14 16.34
C GLU A 266 24.16 4.54 15.84
#